data_d88c35bad141b437b3f996b9f4bb9852
#
_entry.id   d88c35bad141b437b3f996b9f4bb9852
#
_cell.length_a   1.000
_cell.length_b   1.000
_cell.length_c   1.000
_cell.angle_alpha   90.00
_cell.angle_beta   90.00
_cell.angle_gamma   90.00
#
_symmetry.space_group_name_H-M   'P 1'
#
loop_
_entity.id
_entity.type
_entity.pdbx_description
1 polymer ?
#
loop_
_entity_poly.entity_id
_entity_poly.type
_entity_poly.pdbx_seq_one_letter_code
_entity_poly.pdbx_strand_id
1 'polypeptide(L)'
;PFLKQHADAFVLLAEPEGIENISSTRVRSLLRAGDERAAEQLHPLVWEILLREGRLNRNADITSFRGAYDFLSNFYATPVEYEGLVYQNAEAAFQAQKCLDRPEREGFCELPANRAKRLGRQVKLRGDWEEIKTELMLEIVRAKFTQNEELSARLLATGDRRLVEGNTWHDVFWGVDQRTGQGENHLGRILMQVRNELKEKAAGEK
;
A
#
# COMPACT_ATOMS: atom_id res chain seq x y z
N PRO A 1 -18.22 18.99 23.95
CA PRO A 1 -17.44 20.19 24.31
C PRO A 1 -16.80 20.84 23.10
N PHE A 2 -16.17 20.08 22.16
CA PHE A 2 -15.52 20.60 20.96
C PHE A 2 -16.46 21.39 20.03
N LEU A 3 -17.65 20.84 19.74
CA LEU A 3 -18.66 21.52 18.91
C LEU A 3 -19.16 22.83 19.51
N LYS A 4 -19.19 22.93 20.85
CA LYS A 4 -19.58 24.18 21.54
C LYS A 4 -18.49 25.26 21.49
N GLN A 5 -17.22 24.89 21.46
CA GLN A 5 -16.10 25.83 21.37
C GLN A 5 -15.86 26.36 19.95
N HIS A 6 -16.39 25.70 18.93
CA HIS A 6 -16.21 26.03 17.53
C HIS A 6 -17.54 26.09 16.78
N ALA A 7 -18.61 26.53 17.45
CA ALA A 7 -19.95 26.60 16.88
C ALA A 7 -20.00 27.42 15.59
N ASP A 8 -19.19 28.45 15.48
CA ASP A 8 -19.11 29.31 14.31
C ASP A 8 -18.40 28.68 13.11
N ALA A 9 -17.72 27.55 13.32
CA ALA A 9 -17.05 26.78 12.26
C ALA A 9 -17.98 25.74 11.60
N PHE A 10 -19.17 25.54 12.15
CA PHE A 10 -20.15 24.59 11.62
C PHE A 10 -21.30 25.36 10.97
N VAL A 11 -21.07 25.83 9.77
CA VAL A 11 -22.17 26.24 8.90
C VAL A 11 -22.84 24.95 8.40
N LEU A 12 -24.12 24.78 8.73
CA LEU A 12 -24.96 23.81 8.03
C LEU A 12 -25.07 24.28 6.58
N LEU A 13 -24.16 23.79 5.74
CA LEU A 13 -24.27 23.97 4.31
C LEU A 13 -25.44 23.11 3.86
N ALA A 14 -26.35 23.68 3.08
CA ALA A 14 -27.28 22.92 2.27
C ALA A 14 -26.44 21.90 1.50
N GLU A 15 -26.87 20.63 1.50
CA GLU A 15 -26.12 19.54 0.87
C GLU A 15 -25.74 19.95 -0.57
N PRO A 16 -24.45 20.12 -0.88
CA PRO A 16 -24.05 20.31 -2.26
C PRO A 16 -24.35 19.04 -3.03
N GLU A 17 -24.87 19.15 -4.23
CA GLU A 17 -25.02 18.03 -5.16
C GLU A 17 -23.69 17.26 -5.24
N GLY A 18 -23.71 15.95 -4.97
CA GLY A 18 -22.53 15.07 -5.02
C GLY A 18 -22.02 14.53 -3.69
N ILE A 19 -22.66 14.83 -2.55
CA ILE A 19 -22.24 14.32 -1.22
C ILE A 19 -23.03 13.07 -0.79
N GLU A 20 -23.71 12.43 -1.68
CA GLU A 20 -24.59 11.27 -1.41
C GLU A 20 -23.92 10.08 -0.70
N ASN A 21 -22.58 10.09 -0.49
CA ASN A 21 -21.83 8.97 0.06
C ASN A 21 -20.83 9.31 1.18
N ILE A 22 -20.94 10.48 1.83
CA ILE A 22 -20.08 10.80 2.97
C ILE A 22 -20.63 10.17 4.25
N SER A 23 -20.07 9.03 4.66
CA SER A 23 -20.38 8.48 5.98
C SER A 23 -19.40 9.01 7.02
N SER A 24 -19.93 9.42 8.17
CA SER A 24 -19.12 9.85 9.32
C SER A 24 -18.17 8.73 9.81
N THR A 25 -18.51 7.48 9.56
CA THR A 25 -17.67 6.33 9.83
C THR A 25 -16.47 6.28 8.90
N ARG A 26 -16.68 6.54 7.59
CA ARG A 26 -15.61 6.59 6.60
C ARG A 26 -14.64 7.74 6.88
N VAL A 27 -15.15 8.93 7.14
CA VAL A 27 -14.32 10.09 7.49
C VAL A 27 -13.49 9.83 8.75
N ARG A 28 -14.11 9.29 9.81
CA ARG A 28 -13.38 8.93 11.03
C ARG A 28 -12.32 7.86 10.81
N SER A 29 -12.58 6.90 9.94
CA SER A 29 -11.59 5.88 9.57
C SER A 29 -10.40 6.50 8.85
N LEU A 30 -10.64 7.39 7.88
CA LEU A 30 -9.59 8.11 7.16
C LEU A 30 -8.76 8.98 8.10
N LEU A 31 -9.41 9.74 9.00
CA LEU A 31 -8.72 10.58 9.99
C LEU A 31 -7.85 9.77 10.96
N ARG A 32 -8.33 8.62 11.42
CA ARG A 32 -7.55 7.72 12.28
C ARG A 32 -6.35 7.12 11.57
N ALA A 33 -6.50 6.86 10.26
CA ALA A 33 -5.43 6.36 9.41
C ALA A 33 -4.42 7.46 9.00
N GLY A 34 -4.69 8.72 9.33
CA GLY A 34 -3.88 9.86 8.86
C GLY A 34 -3.99 10.06 7.35
N ASP A 35 -5.07 9.61 6.74
CA ASP A 35 -5.29 9.60 5.30
C ASP A 35 -5.77 10.97 4.83
N GLU A 36 -4.98 11.62 3.97
CA GLU A 36 -5.27 12.97 3.46
C GLU A 36 -6.55 13.05 2.61
N ARG A 37 -7.08 11.93 2.13
CA ARG A 37 -8.39 11.91 1.46
C ARG A 37 -9.55 12.28 2.39
N ALA A 38 -9.33 12.28 3.70
CA ALA A 38 -10.29 12.87 4.62
C ALA A 38 -10.49 14.36 4.33
N ALA A 39 -9.48 15.06 3.77
CA ALA A 39 -9.59 16.46 3.37
C ALA A 39 -10.64 16.68 2.28
N GLU A 40 -10.76 15.74 1.33
CA GLU A 40 -11.75 15.81 0.24
C GLU A 40 -13.19 15.69 0.75
N GLN A 41 -13.37 15.12 1.95
CA GLN A 41 -14.67 14.84 2.57
C GLN A 41 -14.97 15.76 3.75
N LEU A 42 -14.11 16.73 4.01
CA LEU A 42 -14.26 17.69 5.10
C LEU A 42 -14.26 19.11 4.53
N HIS A 43 -15.00 19.98 5.23
CA HIS A 43 -14.86 21.40 4.93
C HIS A 43 -13.41 21.85 5.14
N PRO A 44 -12.80 22.66 4.24
CA PRO A 44 -11.38 23.05 4.33
C PRO A 44 -10.97 23.59 5.69
N LEU A 45 -11.83 24.39 6.32
CA LEU A 45 -11.57 24.94 7.66
C LEU A 45 -11.47 23.86 8.74
N VAL A 46 -12.31 22.80 8.64
CA VAL A 46 -12.26 21.67 9.59
C VAL A 46 -10.95 20.90 9.41
N TRP A 47 -10.52 20.69 8.18
CA TRP A 47 -9.24 20.06 7.88
C TRP A 47 -8.08 20.87 8.44
N GLU A 48 -8.07 22.17 8.24
CA GLU A 48 -7.05 23.08 8.76
C GLU A 48 -6.98 23.05 10.29
N ILE A 49 -8.14 23.05 10.96
CA ILE A 49 -8.20 22.94 12.44
C ILE A 49 -7.60 21.61 12.91
N LEU A 50 -7.95 20.50 12.26
CA LEU A 50 -7.43 19.17 12.62
C LEU A 50 -5.91 19.09 12.44
N LEU A 51 -5.38 19.74 11.39
CA LEU A 51 -3.93 19.85 11.17
C LEU A 51 -3.26 20.67 12.26
N ARG A 52 -3.80 21.86 12.57
CA ARG A 52 -3.26 22.79 13.56
C ARG A 52 -3.28 22.21 14.98
N GLU A 53 -4.34 21.47 15.33
CA GLU A 53 -4.48 20.87 16.66
C GLU A 53 -3.73 19.53 16.80
N GLY A 54 -2.97 19.10 15.77
CA GLY A 54 -2.23 17.85 15.79
C GLY A 54 -3.13 16.60 15.94
N ARG A 55 -4.41 16.73 15.64
CA ARG A 55 -5.40 15.63 15.76
C ARG A 55 -5.33 14.63 14.60
N LEU A 56 -4.59 14.98 13.57
CA LEU A 56 -4.21 14.03 12.51
C LEU A 56 -2.96 13.34 12.96
N ASN A 57 -3.07 12.07 13.28
CA ASN A 57 -1.90 11.26 13.61
C ASN A 57 -1.11 10.94 12.32
N ARG A 58 -0.40 11.94 11.78
CA ARG A 58 0.47 11.78 10.60
C ARG A 58 1.60 10.76 10.84
N ASN A 59 1.84 10.41 12.10
CA ASN A 59 2.85 9.42 12.47
C ASN A 59 2.26 8.04 12.76
N ALA A 60 0.93 7.86 12.61
CA ALA A 60 0.33 6.56 12.81
C ALA A 60 0.89 5.54 11.79
N ASP A 61 1.12 4.34 12.26
CA ASP A 61 1.49 3.21 11.42
C ASP A 61 0.46 3.03 10.29
N ILE A 62 0.93 2.70 9.09
CA ILE A 62 0.08 2.28 7.98
C ILE A 62 -0.18 0.79 8.16
N THR A 63 -1.36 0.45 8.66
CA THR A 63 -1.70 -0.94 9.07
C THR A 63 -2.56 -1.68 8.05
N SER A 64 -2.76 -1.11 6.85
CA SER A 64 -3.48 -1.76 5.76
C SER A 64 -3.06 -1.17 4.42
N PHE A 65 -2.82 -2.03 3.43
CA PHE A 65 -2.46 -1.64 2.07
C PHE A 65 -3.73 -1.60 1.20
N ARG A 66 -4.67 -0.76 1.60
CA ARG A 66 -5.96 -0.52 0.92
C ARG A 66 -6.25 0.97 0.84
N GLY A 67 -7.14 1.33 -0.07
CA GLY A 67 -7.57 2.71 -0.22
C GLY A 67 -6.42 3.63 -0.64
N ALA A 68 -6.09 4.68 0.12
CA ALA A 68 -4.96 5.58 -0.18
C ALA A 68 -3.61 4.86 -0.24
N TYR A 69 -3.49 3.74 0.44
CA TYR A 69 -2.26 2.94 0.51
C TYR A 69 -2.33 1.66 -0.30
N ASP A 70 -3.28 1.52 -1.23
CA ASP A 70 -3.42 0.38 -2.13
C ASP A 70 -2.18 0.18 -3.02
N PHE A 71 -1.50 1.27 -3.36
CA PHE A 71 -0.26 1.25 -4.11
C PHE A 71 0.88 0.48 -3.42
N LEU A 72 0.82 0.26 -2.10
CA LEU A 72 1.76 -0.58 -1.35
C LEU A 72 1.52 -2.08 -1.59
N SER A 73 0.29 -2.46 -1.93
CA SER A 73 -0.06 -3.86 -2.20
C SER A 73 0.58 -4.37 -3.51
N ASN A 74 0.97 -5.63 -3.53
CA ASN A 74 1.41 -6.30 -4.74
C ASN A 74 0.29 -6.46 -5.78
N PHE A 75 -0.97 -6.30 -5.34
CA PHE A 75 -2.15 -6.36 -6.21
C PHE A 75 -2.42 -5.06 -6.97
N TYR A 76 -1.72 -3.98 -6.63
CA TYR A 76 -1.87 -2.70 -7.32
C TYR A 76 -1.50 -2.86 -8.80
N ALA A 77 -2.40 -2.40 -9.68
CA ALA A 77 -2.21 -2.48 -11.12
C ALA A 77 -1.19 -1.43 -11.57
N THR A 78 0.03 -1.86 -11.77
CA THR A 78 1.13 -1.08 -12.34
C THR A 78 2.10 -2.04 -13.01
N PRO A 79 2.56 -1.75 -14.23
CA PRO A 79 3.56 -2.57 -14.89
C PRO A 79 4.84 -2.70 -14.05
N VAL A 80 5.39 -3.92 -14.03
CA VAL A 80 6.66 -4.23 -13.38
C VAL A 80 7.48 -5.07 -14.36
N GLU A 81 8.61 -4.54 -14.79
CA GLU A 81 9.59 -5.30 -15.56
C GLU A 81 10.50 -6.06 -14.59
N TYR A 82 10.60 -7.37 -14.78
CA TYR A 82 11.48 -8.22 -14.00
C TYR A 82 11.99 -9.38 -14.86
N GLU A 83 13.32 -9.59 -14.87
CA GLU A 83 14.01 -10.61 -15.70
C GLU A 83 13.63 -10.56 -17.20
N GLY A 84 13.47 -9.36 -17.75
CA GLY A 84 13.14 -9.13 -19.17
C GLY A 84 11.72 -9.53 -19.56
N LEU A 85 10.80 -9.60 -18.59
CA LEU A 85 9.36 -9.75 -18.81
C LEU A 85 8.61 -8.62 -18.10
N VAL A 86 7.56 -8.11 -18.74
CA VAL A 86 6.70 -7.06 -18.17
C VAL A 86 5.42 -7.69 -17.65
N TYR A 87 5.14 -7.51 -16.38
CA TYR A 87 3.96 -8.01 -15.69
C TYR A 87 3.00 -6.87 -15.37
N GLN A 88 1.69 -7.13 -15.34
CA GLN A 88 0.66 -6.13 -15.04
C GLN A 88 0.66 -5.66 -13.57
N ASN A 89 1.35 -6.37 -12.68
CA ASN A 89 1.42 -6.08 -11.26
C ASN A 89 2.55 -6.90 -10.59
N ALA A 90 2.97 -6.49 -9.40
CA ALA A 90 4.02 -7.16 -8.65
C ALA A 90 3.63 -8.59 -8.21
N GLU A 91 2.34 -8.86 -7.97
CA GLU A 91 1.88 -10.22 -7.65
C GLU A 91 2.13 -11.17 -8.82
N ALA A 92 1.82 -10.77 -10.05
CA ALA A 92 2.06 -11.58 -11.24
C ALA A 92 3.55 -11.85 -11.44
N ALA A 93 4.40 -10.83 -11.28
CA ALA A 93 5.85 -10.97 -11.33
C ALA A 93 6.34 -11.98 -10.29
N PHE A 94 5.88 -11.87 -9.04
CA PHE A 94 6.27 -12.76 -7.95
C PHE A 94 5.78 -14.21 -8.16
N GLN A 95 4.53 -14.40 -8.57
CA GLN A 95 3.98 -15.73 -8.78
C GLN A 95 4.66 -16.45 -9.97
N ALA A 96 5.07 -15.72 -11.00
CA ALA A 96 5.81 -16.25 -12.14
C ALA A 96 7.15 -16.87 -11.73
N GLN A 97 7.81 -16.32 -10.70
CA GLN A 97 9.11 -16.82 -10.26
C GLN A 97 9.05 -18.20 -9.59
N LYS A 98 7.86 -18.73 -9.34
CA LYS A 98 7.68 -20.13 -8.93
C LYS A 98 8.04 -21.12 -10.03
N CYS A 99 7.99 -20.69 -11.29
CA CYS A 99 8.36 -21.48 -12.46
C CYS A 99 9.82 -21.30 -12.81
N LEU A 100 10.48 -22.36 -13.28
CA LEU A 100 11.85 -22.30 -13.78
C LEU A 100 11.89 -21.83 -15.24
N ASP A 101 10.95 -22.29 -16.04
CA ASP A 101 10.93 -22.08 -17.47
C ASP A 101 10.33 -20.74 -17.86
N ARG A 102 11.00 -20.05 -18.80
CA ARG A 102 10.54 -18.75 -19.32
C ARG A 102 9.14 -18.79 -19.92
N PRO A 103 8.76 -19.77 -20.76
CA PRO A 103 7.40 -19.84 -21.31
C PRO A 103 6.30 -19.93 -20.24
N GLU A 104 6.55 -20.64 -19.13
CA GLU A 104 5.62 -20.68 -18.00
C GLU A 104 5.48 -19.31 -17.34
N ARG A 105 6.60 -18.57 -17.18
CA ARG A 105 6.59 -17.21 -16.61
C ARG A 105 5.86 -16.21 -17.50
N GLU A 106 5.99 -16.33 -18.83
CA GLU A 106 5.29 -15.50 -19.82
C GLU A 106 3.77 -15.61 -19.68
N GLY A 107 3.27 -16.78 -19.26
CA GLY A 107 1.85 -17.01 -18.98
C GLY A 107 1.28 -16.12 -17.84
N PHE A 108 2.13 -15.45 -17.06
CA PHE A 108 1.71 -14.53 -15.99
C PHE A 108 1.68 -13.06 -16.42
N CYS A 109 2.32 -12.69 -17.55
CA CYS A 109 2.51 -11.28 -17.93
C CYS A 109 1.21 -10.48 -17.99
N GLU A 110 0.16 -11.05 -18.59
CA GLU A 110 -1.12 -10.38 -18.81
C GLU A 110 -2.16 -10.67 -17.70
N LEU A 111 -1.76 -11.31 -16.60
CA LEU A 111 -2.71 -11.70 -15.56
C LEU A 111 -2.95 -10.59 -14.54
N PRO A 112 -4.22 -10.31 -14.21
CA PRO A 112 -4.54 -9.55 -13.02
C PRO A 112 -4.13 -10.32 -11.76
N ALA A 113 -3.80 -9.62 -10.70
CA ALA A 113 -3.18 -10.17 -9.49
C ALA A 113 -3.92 -11.37 -8.88
N ASN A 114 -5.26 -11.33 -8.85
CA ASN A 114 -6.06 -12.44 -8.33
C ASN A 114 -5.96 -13.72 -9.17
N ARG A 115 -5.83 -13.58 -10.49
CA ARG A 115 -5.62 -14.73 -11.42
C ARG A 115 -4.20 -15.24 -11.32
N ALA A 116 -3.20 -14.34 -11.25
CA ALA A 116 -1.82 -14.72 -11.06
C ALA A 116 -1.62 -15.50 -9.74
N LYS A 117 -2.21 -15.02 -8.64
CA LYS A 117 -2.17 -15.73 -7.35
C LYS A 117 -2.81 -17.13 -7.42
N ARG A 118 -3.92 -17.26 -8.14
CA ARG A 118 -4.58 -18.56 -8.31
C ARG A 118 -3.75 -19.51 -9.18
N LEU A 119 -3.20 -19.04 -10.30
CA LEU A 119 -2.34 -19.84 -11.17
C LEU A 119 -1.07 -20.25 -10.43
N GLY A 120 -0.44 -19.34 -9.69
CA GLY A 120 0.78 -19.62 -8.92
C GLY A 120 0.63 -20.64 -7.79
N ARG A 121 -0.62 -21.05 -7.47
CA ARG A 121 -0.90 -22.19 -6.56
C ARG A 121 -0.96 -23.53 -7.30
N GLN A 122 -1.00 -23.51 -8.63
CA GLN A 122 -1.20 -24.68 -9.48
C GLN A 122 0.08 -25.08 -10.25
N VAL A 123 1.03 -24.15 -10.38
CA VAL A 123 2.29 -24.42 -11.07
C VAL A 123 3.16 -25.36 -10.27
N LYS A 124 4.05 -26.08 -10.97
CA LYS A 124 5.10 -26.87 -10.32
C LYS A 124 6.09 -25.91 -9.62
N LEU A 125 6.14 -26.01 -8.30
CA LEU A 125 7.00 -25.17 -7.51
C LEU A 125 8.47 -25.56 -7.70
N ARG A 126 9.33 -24.57 -7.97
CA ARG A 126 10.79 -24.76 -7.99
C ARG A 126 11.30 -25.23 -6.61
N GLY A 127 12.36 -26.03 -6.61
CA GLY A 127 12.81 -26.70 -5.38
C GLY A 127 13.41 -25.77 -4.31
N ASP A 128 13.99 -24.63 -4.74
CA ASP A 128 14.65 -23.64 -3.89
C ASP A 128 13.73 -22.49 -3.44
N TRP A 129 12.40 -22.62 -3.67
CA TRP A 129 11.45 -21.53 -3.45
C TRP A 129 11.48 -20.94 -2.05
N GLU A 130 11.52 -21.78 -1.03
CA GLU A 130 11.48 -21.32 0.37
C GLU A 130 12.73 -20.51 0.75
N GLU A 131 13.85 -20.78 0.10
CA GLU A 131 15.13 -20.12 0.35
C GLU A 131 15.18 -18.73 -0.32
N ILE A 132 14.60 -18.60 -1.52
CA ILE A 132 14.76 -17.41 -2.36
C ILE A 132 13.53 -16.47 -2.38
N LYS A 133 12.35 -16.92 -1.95
CA LYS A 133 11.10 -16.16 -2.09
C LYS A 133 11.15 -14.75 -1.50
N THR A 134 11.88 -14.57 -0.41
CA THR A 134 11.98 -13.25 0.26
C THR A 134 12.87 -12.29 -0.52
N GLU A 135 13.97 -12.79 -1.08
CA GLU A 135 14.86 -12.01 -1.94
C GLU A 135 14.15 -11.62 -3.25
N LEU A 136 13.50 -12.57 -3.91
CA LEU A 136 12.68 -12.32 -5.10
C LEU A 136 11.60 -11.25 -4.84
N MET A 137 10.95 -11.29 -3.68
CA MET A 137 9.97 -10.28 -3.30
C MET A 137 10.62 -8.90 -3.16
N LEU A 138 11.79 -8.81 -2.54
CA LEU A 138 12.52 -7.56 -2.40
C LEU A 138 12.90 -6.98 -3.77
N GLU A 139 13.42 -7.80 -4.68
CA GLU A 139 13.80 -7.36 -6.03
C GLU A 139 12.60 -6.85 -6.82
N ILE A 140 11.46 -7.57 -6.78
CA ILE A 140 10.23 -7.20 -7.50
C ILE A 140 9.61 -5.93 -6.91
N VAL A 141 9.57 -5.79 -5.59
CA VAL A 141 9.10 -4.57 -4.95
C VAL A 141 10.01 -3.39 -5.27
N ARG A 142 11.33 -3.60 -5.25
CA ARG A 142 12.31 -2.59 -5.69
C ARG A 142 12.06 -2.17 -7.13
N ALA A 143 11.89 -3.12 -8.06
CA ALA A 143 11.57 -2.85 -9.46
C ALA A 143 10.28 -2.01 -9.60
N LYS A 144 9.20 -2.41 -8.92
CA LYS A 144 7.93 -1.67 -8.92
C LYS A 144 8.10 -0.19 -8.57
N PHE A 145 8.87 0.12 -7.53
CA PHE A 145 8.99 1.50 -7.04
C PHE A 145 10.11 2.28 -7.75
N THR A 146 11.14 1.64 -8.29
CA THR A 146 12.20 2.33 -9.05
C THR A 146 11.82 2.60 -10.50
N GLN A 147 10.94 1.82 -11.07
CA GLN A 147 10.46 1.97 -12.46
C GLN A 147 9.27 2.94 -12.58
N ASN A 148 8.71 3.41 -11.46
CA ASN A 148 7.57 4.31 -11.45
C ASN A 148 7.80 5.48 -10.48
N GLU A 149 8.07 6.66 -11.05
CA GLU A 149 8.39 7.87 -10.27
C GLU A 149 7.24 8.30 -9.34
N GLU A 150 5.98 8.18 -9.80
CA GLU A 150 4.83 8.51 -8.97
C GLU A 150 4.74 7.59 -7.74
N LEU A 151 4.91 6.29 -7.94
CA LEU A 151 4.88 5.34 -6.83
C LEU A 151 6.08 5.52 -5.91
N SER A 152 7.26 5.84 -6.45
CA SER A 152 8.44 6.21 -5.67
C SER A 152 8.15 7.40 -4.76
N ALA A 153 7.61 8.47 -5.31
CA ALA A 153 7.24 9.67 -4.54
C ALA A 153 6.19 9.35 -3.45
N ARG A 154 5.18 8.54 -3.78
CA ARG A 154 4.15 8.10 -2.81
C ARG A 154 4.75 7.24 -1.70
N LEU A 155 5.69 6.35 -1.99
CA LEU A 155 6.37 5.54 -0.98
C LEU A 155 7.23 6.43 -0.06
N LEU A 156 7.98 7.37 -0.61
CA LEU A 156 8.75 8.35 0.15
C LEU A 156 7.85 9.23 1.04
N ALA A 157 6.68 9.63 0.54
CA ALA A 157 5.69 10.42 1.29
C ALA A 157 5.11 9.67 2.50
N THR A 158 5.28 8.35 2.60
CA THR A 158 4.95 7.61 3.83
C THR A 158 5.85 7.99 5.02
N GLY A 159 6.94 8.73 4.80
CA GLY A 159 7.86 9.24 5.84
C GLY A 159 8.59 8.11 6.55
N ASP A 160 8.55 8.12 7.89
CA ASP A 160 9.16 7.08 8.74
C ASP A 160 8.12 6.14 9.35
N ARG A 161 6.86 6.25 8.93
CA ARG A 161 5.78 5.42 9.42
C ARG A 161 6.08 3.94 9.19
N ARG A 162 5.72 3.13 10.15
CA ARG A 162 5.77 1.68 10.00
C ARG A 162 4.73 1.24 8.98
N LEU A 163 5.12 0.38 8.06
CA LEU A 163 4.26 -0.20 7.04
C LEU A 163 3.92 -1.64 7.45
N VAL A 164 2.63 -1.93 7.56
CA VAL A 164 2.15 -3.26 7.99
C VAL A 164 1.12 -3.78 7.00
N GLU A 165 1.38 -4.92 6.38
CA GLU A 165 0.42 -5.66 5.55
C GLU A 165 -0.62 -6.32 6.45
N GLY A 166 -1.57 -5.52 6.95
CA GLY A 166 -2.67 -6.03 7.76
C GLY A 166 -3.69 -6.80 6.93
N ASN A 167 -3.98 -8.04 7.31
CA ASN A 167 -4.89 -8.91 6.60
C ASN A 167 -5.89 -9.63 7.54
N THR A 168 -6.95 -10.24 6.95
CA THR A 168 -7.98 -11.00 7.66
C THR A 168 -8.05 -12.47 7.21
N TRP A 169 -7.13 -12.89 6.34
CA TRP A 169 -7.07 -14.24 5.76
C TRP A 169 -5.90 -15.10 6.28
N HIS A 170 -5.36 -14.72 7.46
CA HIS A 170 -4.33 -15.46 8.19
C HIS A 170 -2.98 -15.60 7.48
N ASP A 171 -2.60 -14.63 6.66
CA ASP A 171 -1.24 -14.55 6.16
C ASP A 171 -0.34 -13.94 7.23
N VAL A 172 0.35 -14.79 7.96
CA VAL A 172 1.25 -14.40 9.04
C VAL A 172 2.72 -14.32 8.60
N PHE A 173 3.03 -14.72 7.37
CA PHE A 173 4.37 -14.60 6.81
C PHE A 173 4.57 -13.24 6.12
N TRP A 174 3.81 -12.96 5.06
CA TRP A 174 3.94 -11.69 4.35
C TRP A 174 3.36 -10.51 5.12
N GLY A 175 2.34 -10.73 5.92
CA GLY A 175 1.64 -9.70 6.67
C GLY A 175 1.45 -9.99 8.14
N VAL A 176 0.41 -9.35 8.70
CA VAL A 176 -0.04 -9.51 10.09
C VAL A 176 -1.53 -9.77 10.09
N ASP A 177 -1.97 -10.84 10.75
CA ASP A 177 -3.39 -11.11 10.98
C ASP A 177 -3.97 -10.05 11.92
N GLN A 178 -4.91 -9.25 11.42
CA GLN A 178 -5.51 -8.14 12.19
C GLN A 178 -6.35 -8.60 13.39
N ARG A 179 -6.77 -9.86 13.45
CA ARG A 179 -7.55 -10.39 14.57
C ARG A 179 -6.66 -10.81 15.73
N THR A 180 -5.49 -11.37 15.44
CA THR A 180 -4.57 -11.89 16.46
C THR A 180 -3.41 -10.95 16.75
N GLY A 181 -3.12 -10.02 15.83
CA GLY A 181 -1.93 -9.16 15.88
C GLY A 181 -0.62 -9.92 15.58
N GLN A 182 -0.70 -11.19 15.16
CA GLN A 182 0.46 -12.02 14.88
C GLN A 182 0.86 -11.96 13.40
N GLY A 183 2.16 -12.02 13.15
CA GLY A 183 2.73 -12.08 11.80
C GLY A 183 4.11 -11.45 11.71
N GLU A 184 4.88 -11.91 10.73
CA GLU A 184 6.26 -11.50 10.49
C GLU A 184 6.38 -10.21 9.67
N ASN A 185 5.31 -9.86 8.93
CA ASN A 185 5.22 -8.64 8.14
C ASN A 185 6.39 -8.48 7.13
N HIS A 186 6.79 -9.55 6.46
CA HIS A 186 7.90 -9.48 5.49
C HIS A 186 7.67 -8.44 4.40
N LEU A 187 6.45 -8.34 3.83
CA LEU A 187 6.16 -7.34 2.80
C LEU A 187 6.31 -5.91 3.32
N GLY A 188 5.80 -5.63 4.52
CA GLY A 188 5.95 -4.30 5.12
C GLY A 188 7.41 -3.95 5.42
N ARG A 189 8.22 -4.91 5.87
CA ARG A 189 9.66 -4.72 6.07
C ARG A 189 10.40 -4.43 4.76
N ILE A 190 10.10 -5.18 3.71
CA ILE A 190 10.65 -4.97 2.35
C ILE A 190 10.30 -3.57 1.84
N LEU A 191 9.05 -3.13 1.96
CA LEU A 191 8.63 -1.80 1.56
C LEU A 191 9.39 -0.69 2.31
N MET A 192 9.59 -0.85 3.62
CA MET A 192 10.39 0.09 4.41
C MET A 192 11.87 0.08 4.01
N GLN A 193 12.42 -1.07 3.65
CA GLN A 193 13.79 -1.17 3.11
C GLN A 193 13.91 -0.43 1.78
N VAL A 194 13.03 -0.72 0.81
CA VAL A 194 13.03 -0.05 -0.51
C VAL A 194 12.84 1.46 -0.36
N ARG A 195 11.98 1.90 0.57
CA ARG A 195 11.83 3.33 0.90
C ARG A 195 13.15 3.96 1.36
N ASN A 196 13.91 3.28 2.19
CA ASN A 196 15.20 3.77 2.67
C ASN A 196 16.23 3.83 1.54
N GLU A 197 16.30 2.81 0.69
CA GLU A 197 17.16 2.80 -0.51
C GLU A 197 16.84 4.00 -1.43
N LEU A 198 15.55 4.31 -1.64
CA LEU A 198 15.13 5.47 -2.43
C LEU A 198 15.52 6.81 -1.77
N LYS A 199 15.44 6.92 -0.43
CA LYS A 199 15.90 8.11 0.30
C LYS A 199 17.39 8.34 0.15
N GLU A 200 18.19 7.26 0.27
CA GLU A 200 19.66 7.33 0.13
C GLU A 200 20.06 7.74 -1.28
N LYS A 201 19.41 7.16 -2.31
CA LYS A 201 19.63 7.55 -3.70
C LYS A 201 19.34 9.03 -3.93
N ALA A 202 18.20 9.52 -3.49
CA ALA A 202 17.81 10.93 -3.63
C ALA A 202 18.73 11.90 -2.85
N ALA A 203 19.38 11.45 -1.78
CA ALA A 203 20.35 12.24 -1.03
C ALA A 203 21.72 12.28 -1.68
N GLY A 204 22.12 11.20 -2.39
CA GLY A 204 23.41 11.10 -3.09
C GLY A 204 23.44 11.81 -4.45
N GLU A 205 22.31 12.17 -5.02
CA GLU A 205 22.19 12.92 -6.28
C GLU A 205 22.20 14.45 -6.09
N LYS A 206 22.32 14.94 -4.85
CA LYS A 206 22.45 16.38 -4.50
C LYS A 206 23.88 16.75 -4.19
#